data_df1c8d060ee6c6a2ebfcbf09827c6ab6
#
_entry.id   df1c8d060ee6c6a2ebfcbf09827c6ab6
#
_cell.length_a   1.000
_cell.length_b   1.000
_cell.length_c   1.000
_cell.angle_alpha   90.00
_cell.angle_beta   90.00
_cell.angle_gamma   90.00
#
_symmetry.space_group_name_H-M   'P 1'
#
loop_
_entity.id
_entity.type
_entity.pdbx_description
1 polymer ?
#
loop_
_entity_poly.entity_id
_entity_poly.type
_entity_poly.pdbx_seq_one_letter_code
_entity_poly.pdbx_strand_id
1 'polypeptide(L)'
;MTVIWKTPAQRVSAGPAPGPGGMPQPAAGRYRAVFISPHLDDAIFSCGGTIARLIEDGPVLVVNVFSRCTEDARKYALVRGEERRGEEQVAAIFLGYDAICLEETDAFLRQGSRRSIRRLFSSPTAADLADLPRITGRLAECLAAVDSDTLYVPLGVGWHVDHVLCHQAALNLASGFRGRVFHYEDSPYCFIPNAVRCRLDEIGHWAEAPLKGPLNREWWESCSHYLRSAVLCHVRPRPVRWAASVVVAAYLLGLMRQHRAAGDAGSPARRPRLSPQLEDISAQEGRKLDAMMCYESQFRTLFHGRSDCEELHRNYSRMLNDHDAIFERFWTLSGETYRCAGGPSRHPEVEAVV
;
A
#
# COMPACT_ATOMS: atom_id res chain seq x y z
N MET A 1 -13.14 -2.75 -18.58
CA MET A 1 -13.66 -1.37 -18.74
C MET A 1 -13.03 -0.55 -17.63
N THR A 2 -12.20 0.44 -17.96
CA THR A 2 -11.49 1.25 -16.95
C THR A 2 -12.37 2.43 -16.58
N VAL A 3 -12.60 2.69 -15.30
CA VAL A 3 -13.48 3.77 -14.82
C VAL A 3 -12.60 4.85 -14.18
N ILE A 4 -12.73 6.09 -14.65
CA ILE A 4 -12.12 7.27 -14.03
C ILE A 4 -13.19 7.98 -13.20
N TRP A 5 -12.89 8.26 -11.95
CA TRP A 5 -13.70 9.07 -11.07
C TRP A 5 -13.06 10.45 -10.91
N LYS A 6 -13.82 11.52 -11.17
CA LYS A 6 -13.36 12.91 -11.00
C LYS A 6 -14.12 13.59 -9.89
N THR A 7 -13.42 14.37 -9.11
CA THR A 7 -14.00 15.18 -8.05
C THR A 7 -14.88 16.32 -8.58
N PRO A 8 -15.88 16.78 -7.82
CA PRO A 8 -16.77 17.88 -8.24
C PRO A 8 -16.07 19.20 -8.58
N ALA A 9 -14.88 19.45 -8.00
CA ALA A 9 -14.13 20.69 -8.25
C ALA A 9 -13.53 20.77 -9.67
N GLN A 10 -13.41 19.64 -10.38
CA GLN A 10 -12.79 19.55 -11.71
C GLN A 10 -13.81 19.35 -12.84
N ARG A 11 -15.12 19.57 -12.62
CA ARG A 11 -16.11 19.58 -13.69
C ARG A 11 -15.99 20.83 -14.57
N VAL A 12 -14.82 20.99 -15.19
CA VAL A 12 -14.67 21.90 -16.30
C VAL A 12 -14.66 21.06 -17.58
N SER A 13 -15.76 21.11 -18.30
CA SER A 13 -16.02 20.51 -19.62
C SER A 13 -15.74 19.00 -19.76
N ALA A 14 -16.79 18.19 -19.66
CA ALA A 14 -16.78 16.81 -20.12
C ALA A 14 -16.52 16.76 -21.63
N GLY A 15 -15.35 16.26 -22.04
CA GLY A 15 -15.15 15.78 -23.39
C GLY A 15 -16.03 14.55 -23.70
N PRO A 16 -16.18 14.16 -24.97
CA PRO A 16 -17.06 13.06 -25.36
C PRO A 16 -16.68 11.74 -24.66
N ALA A 17 -17.69 10.96 -24.31
CA ALA A 17 -17.53 9.65 -23.70
C ALA A 17 -16.61 8.76 -24.55
N PRO A 18 -15.65 8.01 -23.94
CA PRO A 18 -14.77 7.13 -24.69
C PRO A 18 -15.56 6.00 -25.34
N GLY A 19 -15.22 5.71 -26.60
CA GLY A 19 -15.78 4.58 -27.34
C GLY A 19 -15.40 3.23 -26.71
N PRO A 20 -16.05 2.14 -27.08
CA PRO A 20 -15.82 0.83 -26.51
C PRO A 20 -14.40 0.34 -26.82
N GLY A 21 -13.54 0.22 -25.80
CA GLY A 21 -12.20 -0.37 -25.89
C GLY A 21 -11.01 0.54 -25.58
N GLY A 22 -11.20 1.84 -25.38
CA GLY A 22 -10.12 2.74 -24.98
C GLY A 22 -10.02 2.86 -23.44
N MET A 23 -8.78 2.88 -22.92
CA MET A 23 -8.58 3.30 -21.53
C MET A 23 -9.07 4.74 -21.38
N PRO A 24 -9.87 5.05 -20.33
CA PRO A 24 -10.18 6.44 -20.06
C PRO A 24 -8.90 7.16 -19.74
N GLN A 25 -8.64 8.23 -20.48
CA GLN A 25 -7.45 9.05 -20.29
C GLN A 25 -7.64 9.90 -19.03
N PRO A 26 -6.60 10.00 -18.15
CA PRO A 26 -6.61 10.98 -17.07
C PRO A 26 -6.86 12.38 -17.66
N ALA A 27 -7.36 13.29 -16.84
CA ALA A 27 -7.49 14.68 -17.29
C ALA A 27 -6.12 15.15 -17.78
N ALA A 28 -6.06 15.73 -18.97
CA ALA A 28 -4.85 16.37 -19.44
C ALA A 28 -4.45 17.44 -18.42
N GLY A 29 -3.37 17.18 -17.66
CA GLY A 29 -2.92 18.04 -16.58
C GLY A 29 -1.76 17.41 -15.83
N ARG A 30 -1.03 18.26 -15.14
CA ARG A 30 0.06 17.81 -14.28
C ARG A 30 -0.49 17.41 -12.91
N TYR A 31 -0.24 16.17 -12.51
CA TYR A 31 -0.52 15.67 -11.17
C TYR A 31 0.66 15.97 -10.23
N ARG A 32 0.34 16.40 -9.02
CA ARG A 32 1.33 16.58 -7.94
C ARG A 32 2.00 15.27 -7.57
N ALA A 33 1.21 14.19 -7.58
CA ALA A 33 1.70 12.83 -7.32
C ALA A 33 0.76 11.79 -7.93
N VAL A 34 1.32 10.62 -8.22
CA VAL A 34 0.59 9.41 -8.62
C VAL A 34 0.83 8.32 -7.58
N PHE A 35 -0.23 7.67 -7.12
CA PHE A 35 -0.18 6.55 -6.19
C PHE A 35 -0.62 5.27 -6.89
N ILE A 36 0.24 4.27 -6.93
CA ILE A 36 -0.12 2.93 -7.41
C ILE A 36 -0.72 2.16 -6.25
N SER A 37 -2.00 1.81 -6.34
CA SER A 37 -2.73 1.03 -5.35
C SER A 37 -2.95 -0.39 -5.85
N PRO A 38 -2.49 -1.43 -5.14
CA PRO A 38 -2.80 -2.81 -5.52
C PRO A 38 -4.31 -3.04 -5.64
N HIS A 39 -5.08 -2.71 -4.62
CA HIS A 39 -6.54 -2.78 -4.60
C HIS A 39 -7.18 -1.40 -4.35
N LEU A 40 -8.51 -1.38 -4.28
CA LEU A 40 -9.33 -0.17 -4.17
C LEU A 40 -9.31 0.51 -2.78
N ASP A 41 -8.40 0.23 -1.90
CA ASP A 41 -8.32 0.76 -0.53
C ASP A 41 -6.88 1.00 -0.08
N ASP A 42 -5.92 0.26 -0.64
CA ASP A 42 -4.54 0.18 -0.15
C ASP A 42 -3.82 1.54 -0.10
N ALA A 43 -3.97 2.37 -1.14
CA ALA A 43 -3.32 3.70 -1.16
C ALA A 43 -3.87 4.60 -0.05
N ILE A 44 -5.17 4.55 0.22
CA ILE A 44 -5.80 5.38 1.25
C ILE A 44 -5.46 4.87 2.64
N PHE A 45 -5.44 3.56 2.85
CA PHE A 45 -5.07 2.97 4.13
C PHE A 45 -3.59 3.23 4.45
N SER A 46 -2.72 3.22 3.45
CA SER A 46 -1.29 3.41 3.61
C SER A 46 -0.86 4.88 3.62
N CYS A 47 -1.42 5.69 2.71
CA CYS A 47 -0.94 7.04 2.37
C CYS A 47 -2.01 8.12 2.48
N GLY A 48 -3.17 7.83 3.08
CA GLY A 48 -4.32 8.76 3.10
C GLY A 48 -4.01 10.12 3.70
N GLY A 49 -3.13 10.19 4.69
CA GLY A 49 -2.66 11.46 5.28
C GLY A 49 -1.80 12.26 4.31
N THR A 50 -0.83 11.61 3.67
CA THR A 50 0.01 12.23 2.63
C THR A 50 -0.83 12.67 1.43
N ILE A 51 -1.78 11.84 0.98
CA ILE A 51 -2.73 12.20 -0.09
C ILE A 51 -3.51 13.45 0.31
N ALA A 52 -4.10 13.48 1.51
CA ALA A 52 -4.87 14.62 2.01
C ALA A 52 -4.06 15.91 2.06
N ARG A 53 -2.75 15.84 2.36
CA ARG A 53 -1.85 16.98 2.34
C ARG A 53 -1.49 17.41 0.92
N LEU A 54 -1.13 16.46 0.05
CA LEU A 54 -0.67 16.78 -1.32
C LEU A 54 -1.77 17.40 -2.18
N ILE A 55 -3.03 17.06 -1.93
CA ILE A 55 -4.19 17.63 -2.62
C ILE A 55 -4.29 19.15 -2.39
N GLU A 56 -3.80 19.66 -1.26
CA GLU A 56 -3.75 21.10 -0.98
C GLU A 56 -2.79 21.83 -1.93
N ASP A 57 -1.76 21.12 -2.44
CA ASP A 57 -0.74 21.64 -3.36
C ASP A 57 -1.07 21.39 -4.85
N GLY A 58 -2.04 20.53 -5.16
CA GLY A 58 -2.43 20.21 -6.53
C GLY A 58 -3.10 18.84 -6.68
N PRO A 59 -3.53 18.48 -7.91
CA PRO A 59 -4.26 17.24 -8.14
C PRO A 59 -3.39 16.01 -7.86
N VAL A 60 -4.01 14.99 -7.28
CA VAL A 60 -3.42 13.68 -6.99
C VAL A 60 -4.18 12.60 -7.74
N LEU A 61 -3.46 11.61 -8.27
CA LEU A 61 -4.03 10.46 -8.97
C LEU A 61 -3.76 9.17 -8.18
N VAL A 62 -4.79 8.36 -7.99
CA VAL A 62 -4.68 6.98 -7.50
C VAL A 62 -4.96 6.02 -8.64
N VAL A 63 -4.04 5.09 -8.90
CA VAL A 63 -4.16 4.05 -9.95
C VAL A 63 -4.37 2.71 -9.27
N ASN A 64 -5.61 2.24 -9.27
CA ASN A 64 -6.03 0.95 -8.71
C ASN A 64 -5.77 -0.17 -9.72
N VAL A 65 -4.84 -1.09 -9.42
CA VAL A 65 -4.37 -2.10 -10.37
C VAL A 65 -5.34 -3.29 -10.43
N PHE A 66 -5.48 -4.03 -9.33
CA PHE A 66 -6.34 -5.23 -9.25
C PHE A 66 -7.76 -4.84 -8.80
N SER A 67 -8.43 -4.06 -9.63
CA SER A 67 -9.75 -3.50 -9.34
C SER A 67 -10.91 -4.35 -9.86
N ARG A 68 -10.63 -5.42 -10.63
CA ARG A 68 -11.65 -6.37 -11.05
C ARG A 68 -11.96 -7.36 -9.94
N CYS A 69 -13.08 -7.14 -9.26
CA CYS A 69 -13.63 -8.00 -8.23
C CYS A 69 -14.79 -8.84 -8.78
N THR A 70 -15.28 -9.79 -7.97
CA THR A 70 -16.45 -10.60 -8.35
C THR A 70 -17.75 -9.84 -8.15
N GLU A 71 -18.71 -10.06 -9.06
CA GLU A 71 -20.10 -9.65 -8.86
C GLU A 71 -20.91 -10.72 -8.10
N ASP A 72 -20.37 -11.93 -7.94
CA ASP A 72 -21.01 -13.04 -7.18
C ASP A 72 -20.40 -13.15 -5.76
N ALA A 73 -20.66 -12.13 -4.92
CA ALA A 73 -20.18 -12.08 -3.54
C ALA A 73 -20.65 -13.27 -2.70
N ARG A 74 -21.86 -13.78 -2.95
CA ARG A 74 -22.42 -14.92 -2.18
C ARG A 74 -21.62 -16.19 -2.37
N LYS A 75 -21.14 -16.43 -3.59
CA LYS A 75 -20.40 -17.64 -3.95
C LYS A 75 -19.03 -17.70 -3.27
N TYR A 76 -18.41 -16.55 -3.02
CA TYR A 76 -17.03 -16.47 -2.55
C TYR A 76 -16.92 -15.83 -1.16
N ALA A 77 -18.03 -15.44 -0.53
CA ALA A 77 -18.05 -14.65 0.71
C ALA A 77 -17.24 -13.34 0.59
N LEU A 78 -17.22 -12.74 -0.60
CA LEU A 78 -16.51 -11.50 -0.92
C LEU A 78 -17.50 -10.35 -1.07
N VAL A 79 -17.01 -9.15 -0.95
CA VAL A 79 -17.75 -7.94 -1.28
C VAL A 79 -17.88 -7.81 -2.80
N ARG A 80 -19.04 -7.39 -3.30
CA ARG A 80 -19.23 -7.19 -4.73
C ARG A 80 -18.31 -6.09 -5.28
N GLY A 81 -17.84 -6.30 -6.50
CA GLY A 81 -16.97 -5.33 -7.16
C GLY A 81 -17.63 -3.97 -7.34
N GLU A 82 -18.92 -3.92 -7.60
CA GLU A 82 -19.70 -2.68 -7.68
C GLU A 82 -19.70 -1.92 -6.34
N GLU A 83 -19.86 -2.61 -5.22
CA GLU A 83 -19.81 -2.03 -3.88
C GLU A 83 -18.42 -1.45 -3.58
N ARG A 84 -17.36 -2.19 -3.84
CA ARG A 84 -15.98 -1.70 -3.66
C ARG A 84 -15.65 -0.50 -4.55
N ARG A 85 -16.12 -0.48 -5.80
CA ARG A 85 -15.97 0.68 -6.68
C ARG A 85 -16.76 1.89 -6.18
N GLY A 86 -17.94 1.67 -5.60
CA GLY A 86 -18.72 2.72 -4.95
C GLY A 86 -18.01 3.32 -3.74
N GLU A 87 -17.40 2.48 -2.89
CA GLU A 87 -16.57 2.91 -1.76
C GLU A 87 -15.38 3.76 -2.21
N GLU A 88 -14.63 3.32 -3.25
CA GLU A 88 -13.54 4.09 -3.86
C GLU A 88 -14.02 5.45 -4.36
N GLN A 89 -15.17 5.49 -5.03
CA GLN A 89 -15.74 6.75 -5.50
C GLN A 89 -16.06 7.71 -4.36
N VAL A 90 -16.63 7.21 -3.27
CA VAL A 90 -16.94 8.02 -2.08
C VAL A 90 -15.66 8.57 -1.45
N ALA A 91 -14.63 7.74 -1.28
CA ALA A 91 -13.34 8.15 -0.74
C ALA A 91 -12.65 9.20 -1.64
N ALA A 92 -12.69 9.00 -2.97
CA ALA A 92 -12.13 9.94 -3.93
C ALA A 92 -12.81 11.31 -3.88
N ILE A 93 -14.13 11.34 -3.80
CA ILE A 93 -14.91 12.57 -3.62
C ILE A 93 -14.59 13.24 -2.29
N PHE A 94 -14.52 12.45 -1.22
CA PHE A 94 -14.28 12.96 0.14
C PHE A 94 -12.89 13.62 0.28
N LEU A 95 -11.83 12.96 -0.17
CA LEU A 95 -10.48 13.52 -0.11
C LEU A 95 -10.20 14.52 -1.22
N GLY A 96 -10.75 14.34 -2.42
CA GLY A 96 -10.53 15.21 -3.57
C GLY A 96 -9.48 14.72 -4.55
N TYR A 97 -9.21 13.41 -4.65
CA TYR A 97 -8.28 12.85 -5.63
C TYR A 97 -9.00 12.26 -6.86
N ASP A 98 -8.28 12.10 -7.95
CA ASP A 98 -8.75 11.37 -9.12
C ASP A 98 -8.36 9.89 -9.01
N ALA A 99 -9.20 8.98 -9.50
CA ALA A 99 -8.94 7.55 -9.48
C ALA A 99 -9.07 6.90 -10.86
N ILE A 100 -8.16 5.97 -11.17
CA ILE A 100 -8.19 5.09 -12.35
C ILE A 100 -8.20 3.63 -11.89
N CYS A 101 -9.06 2.80 -12.51
CA CYS A 101 -9.08 1.36 -12.31
C CYS A 101 -8.51 0.66 -13.54
N LEU A 102 -7.43 -0.12 -13.38
CA LEU A 102 -6.81 -0.88 -14.47
C LEU A 102 -7.54 -2.19 -14.78
N GLU A 103 -8.52 -2.59 -13.96
CA GLU A 103 -9.34 -3.79 -14.16
C GLU A 103 -8.50 -5.10 -14.28
N GLU A 104 -7.34 -5.14 -13.62
CA GLU A 104 -6.65 -6.41 -13.44
C GLU A 104 -7.40 -7.29 -12.45
N THR A 105 -7.34 -8.61 -12.65
CA THR A 105 -8.11 -9.54 -11.84
C THR A 105 -7.41 -9.77 -10.50
N ASP A 106 -8.14 -9.55 -9.39
CA ASP A 106 -7.70 -9.85 -8.03
C ASP A 106 -7.19 -11.29 -7.89
N ALA A 107 -6.14 -11.51 -7.11
CA ALA A 107 -5.49 -12.81 -6.90
C ALA A 107 -6.47 -13.89 -6.45
N PHE A 108 -7.47 -13.54 -5.65
CA PHE A 108 -8.48 -14.47 -5.18
C PHE A 108 -9.34 -15.04 -6.31
N LEU A 109 -9.50 -14.29 -7.40
CA LEU A 109 -10.32 -14.66 -8.56
C LEU A 109 -9.48 -15.26 -9.69
N ARG A 110 -8.15 -15.10 -9.69
CA ARG A 110 -7.29 -15.70 -10.72
C ARG A 110 -7.38 -17.22 -10.68
N GLN A 111 -7.33 -17.84 -11.88
CA GLN A 111 -7.40 -19.30 -12.03
C GLN A 111 -6.24 -19.99 -11.28
N GLY A 112 -6.58 -21.16 -10.72
CA GLY A 112 -5.60 -22.02 -10.07
C GLY A 112 -5.78 -22.05 -8.59
N SER A 113 -5.27 -21.74 -7.66
CA SER A 113 -5.32 -22.18 -6.28
C SER A 113 -5.26 -21.07 -5.23
N ARG A 114 -5.45 -19.83 -5.63
CA ARG A 114 -5.34 -18.67 -4.73
C ARG A 114 -6.53 -18.46 -3.79
N ARG A 115 -7.54 -19.34 -3.85
CA ARG A 115 -8.75 -19.30 -2.98
C ARG A 115 -8.48 -19.64 -1.52
N SER A 116 -7.23 -19.70 -1.09
CA SER A 116 -6.89 -19.85 0.32
C SER A 116 -6.05 -18.67 0.78
N ILE A 117 -6.33 -18.15 1.94
CA ILE A 117 -5.57 -17.07 2.59
C ILE A 117 -4.06 -17.37 2.58
N ARG A 118 -3.68 -18.63 2.86
CA ARG A 118 -2.27 -19.04 2.84
C ARG A 118 -1.57 -18.81 1.51
N ARG A 119 -2.31 -18.88 0.39
CA ARG A 119 -1.73 -18.70 -0.94
C ARG A 119 -1.74 -17.24 -1.39
N LEU A 120 -2.66 -16.43 -0.87
CA LEU A 120 -2.63 -14.98 -1.08
C LEU A 120 -1.39 -14.35 -0.48
N PHE A 121 -0.94 -14.83 0.67
CA PHE A 121 0.22 -14.35 1.42
C PHE A 121 1.44 -15.27 1.24
N SER A 122 1.86 -15.46 0.03
CA SER A 122 3.02 -16.29 -0.33
C SER A 122 3.79 -15.68 -1.49
N SER A 123 5.02 -16.11 -1.72
CA SER A 123 5.79 -15.70 -2.90
C SER A 123 4.98 -15.92 -4.19
N PRO A 124 5.06 -15.01 -5.17
CA PRO A 124 4.44 -15.20 -6.47
C PRO A 124 4.89 -16.50 -7.12
N THR A 125 3.96 -17.24 -7.70
CA THR A 125 4.25 -18.43 -8.50
C THR A 125 4.66 -18.05 -9.92
N ALA A 126 5.18 -19.03 -10.69
CA ALA A 126 5.47 -18.81 -12.11
C ALA A 126 4.23 -18.34 -12.90
N ALA A 127 3.02 -18.78 -12.51
CA ALA A 127 1.77 -18.33 -13.12
C ALA A 127 1.45 -16.86 -12.77
N ASP A 128 1.72 -16.43 -11.54
CA ASP A 128 1.55 -15.02 -11.17
C ASP A 128 2.58 -14.13 -11.89
N LEU A 129 3.81 -14.58 -11.98
CA LEU A 129 4.88 -13.84 -12.67
C LEU A 129 4.66 -13.77 -14.19
N ALA A 130 3.91 -14.71 -14.78
CA ALA A 130 3.51 -14.62 -16.18
C ALA A 130 2.59 -13.42 -16.49
N ASP A 131 1.86 -12.92 -15.49
CA ASP A 131 1.04 -11.71 -15.61
C ASP A 131 1.85 -10.41 -15.49
N LEU A 132 3.06 -10.46 -14.94
CA LEU A 132 3.87 -9.27 -14.65
C LEU A 132 4.16 -8.38 -15.88
N PRO A 133 4.51 -8.91 -17.07
CA PRO A 133 4.72 -8.08 -18.25
C PRO A 133 3.47 -7.30 -18.66
N ARG A 134 2.30 -7.93 -18.57
CA ARG A 134 1.01 -7.30 -18.89
C ARG A 134 0.66 -6.19 -17.89
N ILE A 135 0.83 -6.45 -16.58
CA ILE A 135 0.61 -5.47 -15.51
C ILE A 135 1.57 -4.27 -15.71
N THR A 136 2.86 -4.56 -15.95
CA THR A 136 3.88 -3.53 -16.20
C THR A 136 3.51 -2.69 -17.43
N GLY A 137 3.09 -3.31 -18.53
CA GLY A 137 2.68 -2.60 -19.75
C GLY A 137 1.50 -1.66 -19.51
N ARG A 138 0.46 -2.11 -18.81
CA ARG A 138 -0.71 -1.27 -18.48
C ARG A 138 -0.38 -0.10 -17.56
N LEU A 139 0.49 -0.33 -16.57
CA LEU A 139 1.00 0.75 -15.73
C LEU A 139 1.84 1.74 -16.54
N ALA A 140 2.70 1.26 -17.45
CA ALA A 140 3.49 2.11 -18.35
C ALA A 140 2.60 2.99 -19.22
N GLU A 141 1.57 2.43 -19.84
CA GLU A 141 0.58 3.17 -20.65
C GLU A 141 -0.13 4.24 -19.82
N CYS A 142 -0.55 3.90 -18.61
CA CYS A 142 -1.20 4.84 -17.69
C CYS A 142 -0.25 5.98 -17.30
N LEU A 143 0.98 5.68 -16.91
CA LEU A 143 1.98 6.67 -16.49
C LEU A 143 2.46 7.55 -17.66
N ALA A 144 2.52 7.02 -18.89
CA ALA A 144 2.87 7.79 -20.10
C ALA A 144 1.78 8.84 -20.46
N ALA A 145 0.54 8.59 -20.04
CA ALA A 145 -0.59 9.52 -20.27
C ALA A 145 -0.69 10.61 -19.18
N VAL A 146 0.16 10.56 -18.15
CA VAL A 146 0.08 11.43 -16.95
C VAL A 146 1.39 12.20 -16.80
N ASP A 147 1.29 13.53 -16.65
CA ASP A 147 2.44 14.36 -16.27
C ASP A 147 2.56 14.40 -14.74
N SER A 148 3.57 13.74 -14.19
CA SER A 148 3.91 13.78 -12.76
C SER A 148 5.39 13.50 -12.56
N ASP A 149 5.99 14.17 -11.58
CA ASP A 149 7.38 13.94 -11.15
C ASP A 149 7.49 13.14 -9.84
N THR A 150 6.39 12.67 -9.31
CA THR A 150 6.37 11.93 -8.04
C THR A 150 5.43 10.72 -8.11
N LEU A 151 6.01 9.55 -7.87
CA LEU A 151 5.32 8.26 -7.91
C LEU A 151 5.43 7.57 -6.55
N TYR A 152 4.29 7.17 -5.99
CA TYR A 152 4.21 6.34 -4.80
C TYR A 152 3.79 4.93 -5.17
N VAL A 153 4.54 3.93 -4.71
CA VAL A 153 4.33 2.52 -5.05
C VAL A 153 4.33 1.66 -3.79
N PRO A 154 3.62 0.52 -3.76
CA PRO A 154 3.64 -0.35 -2.58
C PRO A 154 5.03 -0.96 -2.38
N LEU A 155 5.46 -1.11 -1.13
CA LEU A 155 6.66 -1.88 -0.78
C LEU A 155 6.39 -3.40 -0.86
N GLY A 156 5.14 -3.82 -0.77
CA GLY A 156 4.70 -5.21 -0.73
C GLY A 156 4.85 -5.83 0.66
N VAL A 157 4.72 -5.03 1.72
CA VAL A 157 4.71 -5.54 3.11
C VAL A 157 3.52 -6.47 3.30
N GLY A 158 3.72 -7.56 4.04
CA GLY A 158 2.68 -8.57 4.28
C GLY A 158 2.60 -9.65 3.21
N TRP A 159 3.36 -9.52 2.10
CA TRP A 159 3.51 -10.53 1.04
C TRP A 159 2.20 -10.93 0.34
N HIS A 160 1.18 -10.04 0.35
CA HIS A 160 0.05 -10.27 -0.53
C HIS A 160 0.55 -10.29 -1.99
N VAL A 161 0.22 -11.34 -2.73
CA VAL A 161 0.80 -11.56 -4.06
C VAL A 161 0.58 -10.38 -5.01
N ASP A 162 -0.58 -9.72 -4.94
CA ASP A 162 -0.89 -8.57 -5.78
C ASP A 162 -0.04 -7.35 -5.42
N HIS A 163 0.22 -7.12 -4.12
CA HIS A 163 1.14 -6.05 -3.68
C HIS A 163 2.56 -6.31 -4.16
N VAL A 164 3.02 -7.57 -4.08
CA VAL A 164 4.35 -7.96 -4.58
C VAL A 164 4.44 -7.77 -6.08
N LEU A 165 3.41 -8.13 -6.86
CA LEU A 165 3.38 -7.91 -8.31
C LEU A 165 3.37 -6.42 -8.66
N CYS A 166 2.59 -5.59 -7.95
CA CYS A 166 2.62 -4.13 -8.12
C CYS A 166 4.00 -3.56 -7.83
N HIS A 167 4.64 -3.99 -6.73
CA HIS A 167 5.99 -3.59 -6.41
C HIS A 167 6.97 -3.93 -7.53
N GLN A 168 6.96 -5.17 -8.04
CA GLN A 168 7.85 -5.60 -9.12
C GLN A 168 7.59 -4.85 -10.42
N ALA A 169 6.31 -4.64 -10.78
CA ALA A 169 5.94 -3.86 -11.96
C ALA A 169 6.45 -2.41 -11.84
N ALA A 170 6.29 -1.79 -10.69
CA ALA A 170 6.77 -0.45 -10.42
C ALA A 170 8.31 -0.35 -10.48
N LEU A 171 9.04 -1.33 -9.96
CA LEU A 171 10.50 -1.40 -10.10
C LEU A 171 10.95 -1.47 -11.56
N ASN A 172 10.24 -2.24 -12.39
CA ASN A 172 10.54 -2.31 -13.83
C ASN A 172 10.33 -0.96 -14.55
N LEU A 173 9.42 -0.12 -14.05
CA LEU A 173 9.13 1.21 -14.60
C LEU A 173 10.00 2.30 -14.00
N ALA A 174 10.47 2.14 -12.77
CA ALA A 174 11.21 3.16 -12.03
C ALA A 174 12.47 3.62 -12.77
N SER A 175 13.16 2.74 -13.50
CA SER A 175 14.35 3.07 -14.28
C SER A 175 14.08 4.03 -15.45
N GLY A 176 12.84 4.11 -15.94
CA GLY A 176 12.40 5.00 -17.01
C GLY A 176 11.59 6.21 -16.49
N PHE A 177 11.24 6.25 -15.24
CA PHE A 177 10.47 7.34 -14.65
C PHE A 177 11.38 8.53 -14.33
N ARG A 178 11.03 9.72 -14.86
CA ARG A 178 11.84 10.95 -14.71
C ARG A 178 11.47 11.73 -13.45
N GLY A 179 11.27 11.05 -12.34
CA GLY A 179 10.81 11.70 -11.13
C GLY A 179 11.23 10.92 -9.87
N ARG A 180 10.69 11.31 -8.73
CA ARG A 180 10.93 10.63 -7.46
C ARG A 180 10.02 9.43 -7.31
N VAL A 181 10.59 8.31 -6.84
CA VAL A 181 9.83 7.12 -6.52
C VAL A 181 9.92 6.85 -5.03
N PHE A 182 8.77 6.80 -4.39
CA PHE A 182 8.61 6.48 -2.98
C PHE A 182 7.90 5.14 -2.82
N HIS A 183 8.49 4.25 -2.04
CA HIS A 183 7.84 2.99 -1.68
C HIS A 183 7.12 3.17 -0.35
N TYR A 184 5.80 3.07 -0.34
CA TYR A 184 5.02 3.17 0.89
C TYR A 184 4.89 1.82 1.59
N GLU A 185 4.72 1.86 2.88
CA GLU A 185 4.49 0.67 3.70
C GLU A 185 3.01 0.31 3.69
N ASP A 186 2.74 -0.90 3.24
CA ASP A 186 1.38 -1.40 3.03
C ASP A 186 0.64 -1.56 4.36
N SER A 187 -0.33 -0.70 4.65
CA SER A 187 -1.22 -0.81 5.80
C SER A 187 -2.37 -1.79 5.48
N PRO A 188 -2.78 -2.64 6.44
CA PRO A 188 -2.35 -2.69 7.85
C PRO A 188 -1.16 -3.62 8.14
N TYR A 189 -0.52 -4.19 7.13
CA TYR A 189 0.55 -5.19 7.31
C TYR A 189 1.80 -4.61 7.96
N CYS A 190 2.07 -3.32 7.75
CA CYS A 190 3.21 -2.62 8.36
C CYS A 190 3.12 -2.54 9.89
N PHE A 191 1.91 -2.67 10.47
CA PHE A 191 1.70 -2.72 11.92
C PHE A 191 2.17 -4.06 12.55
N ILE A 192 2.43 -5.07 11.73
CA ILE A 192 3.01 -6.33 12.20
C ILE A 192 4.49 -6.09 12.53
N PRO A 193 4.92 -6.26 13.78
CA PRO A 193 6.31 -6.01 14.17
C PRO A 193 7.30 -6.74 13.27
N ASN A 194 8.31 -6.03 12.81
CA ASN A 194 9.37 -6.50 11.91
C ASN A 194 8.92 -6.88 10.47
N ALA A 195 7.65 -6.77 10.09
CA ALA A 195 7.22 -7.12 8.73
C ALA A 195 7.91 -6.26 7.67
N VAL A 196 7.97 -4.94 7.87
CA VAL A 196 8.66 -4.00 6.98
C VAL A 196 10.13 -4.38 6.85
N ARG A 197 10.81 -4.63 7.96
CA ARG A 197 12.22 -5.01 7.96
C ARG A 197 12.46 -6.32 7.21
N CYS A 198 11.66 -7.35 7.46
CA CYS A 198 11.78 -8.62 6.73
C CYS A 198 11.56 -8.43 5.22
N ARG A 199 10.64 -7.52 4.84
CA ARG A 199 10.44 -7.22 3.42
C ARG A 199 11.63 -6.49 2.81
N LEU A 200 12.21 -5.52 3.51
CA LEU A 200 13.43 -4.83 3.06
C LEU A 200 14.63 -5.78 2.94
N ASP A 201 14.81 -6.68 3.90
CA ASP A 201 15.86 -7.71 3.85
C ASP A 201 15.66 -8.63 2.62
N GLU A 202 14.42 -9.07 2.35
CA GLU A 202 14.09 -9.92 1.19
C GLU A 202 14.44 -9.25 -0.14
N ILE A 203 14.11 -7.98 -0.30
CA ILE A 203 14.41 -7.23 -1.53
C ILE A 203 15.86 -6.75 -1.59
N GLY A 204 16.64 -7.01 -0.53
CA GLY A 204 18.09 -6.73 -0.48
C GLY A 204 18.44 -5.26 -0.36
N HIS A 205 17.56 -4.44 0.17
CA HIS A 205 17.75 -2.98 0.27
C HIS A 205 18.12 -2.48 1.68
N TRP A 206 18.03 -3.33 2.69
CA TRP A 206 18.30 -2.94 4.07
C TRP A 206 19.76 -3.17 4.47
N ALA A 207 20.39 -2.19 5.08
CA ALA A 207 21.80 -2.22 5.43
C ALA A 207 22.10 -2.33 6.92
N GLU A 208 21.10 -2.30 7.79
CA GLU A 208 21.29 -2.50 9.23
C GLU A 208 21.44 -3.97 9.59
N ALA A 209 22.03 -4.23 10.76
CA ALA A 209 22.27 -5.58 11.24
C ALA A 209 21.00 -6.46 11.17
N PRO A 210 21.14 -7.73 10.78
CA PRO A 210 20.01 -8.64 10.68
C PRO A 210 19.23 -8.69 11.99
N LEU A 211 17.93 -8.97 11.89
CA LEU A 211 17.06 -9.16 13.06
C LEU A 211 17.73 -10.13 14.05
N LYS A 212 18.41 -9.59 15.05
CA LYS A 212 19.00 -10.41 16.12
C LYS A 212 17.88 -10.79 17.09
N GLY A 213 17.71 -12.07 17.24
CA GLY A 213 16.94 -12.62 18.33
C GLY A 213 15.63 -13.25 17.93
N PRO A 214 15.23 -14.22 18.75
CA PRO A 214 13.90 -14.80 18.68
C PRO A 214 12.89 -13.70 18.96
N LEU A 215 11.72 -13.92 18.49
CA LEU A 215 10.52 -13.25 18.90
C LEU A 215 10.54 -13.09 20.40
N ASN A 216 10.82 -11.89 20.83
CA ASN A 216 10.74 -11.56 22.23
C ASN A 216 9.26 -11.48 22.65
N ARG A 217 9.03 -11.43 23.93
CA ARG A 217 7.70 -11.27 24.51
C ARG A 217 6.95 -10.07 23.91
N GLU A 218 7.65 -8.98 23.67
CA GLU A 218 7.14 -7.74 23.10
C GLU A 218 6.58 -7.94 21.68
N TRP A 219 7.29 -8.72 20.84
CA TRP A 219 6.77 -9.06 19.50
C TRP A 219 5.45 -9.83 19.57
N TRP A 220 5.39 -10.83 20.48
CA TRP A 220 4.19 -11.63 20.66
C TRP A 220 3.03 -10.81 21.21
N GLU A 221 3.27 -9.91 22.15
CA GLU A 221 2.26 -9.02 22.70
C GLU A 221 1.72 -8.07 21.64
N SER A 222 2.60 -7.40 20.89
CA SER A 222 2.23 -6.46 19.82
C SER A 222 1.52 -7.15 18.65
N CYS A 223 2.06 -8.28 18.17
CA CYS A 223 1.44 -9.06 17.11
C CYS A 223 0.08 -9.62 17.53
N SER A 224 -0.01 -10.17 18.76
CA SER A 224 -1.27 -10.68 19.28
C SER A 224 -2.30 -9.59 19.52
N HIS A 225 -1.88 -8.40 19.96
CA HIS A 225 -2.76 -7.25 20.10
C HIS A 225 -3.34 -6.85 18.74
N TYR A 226 -2.49 -6.64 17.75
CA TYR A 226 -2.91 -6.34 16.38
C TYR A 226 -3.88 -7.40 15.82
N LEU A 227 -3.54 -8.67 15.95
CA LEU A 227 -4.39 -9.74 15.43
C LEU A 227 -5.77 -9.79 16.12
N ARG A 228 -5.85 -9.52 17.42
CA ARG A 228 -7.11 -9.54 18.17
C ARG A 228 -7.96 -8.30 17.95
N SER A 229 -7.34 -7.13 17.81
CA SER A 229 -8.05 -5.85 17.63
C SER A 229 -8.42 -5.58 16.20
N ALA A 230 -7.69 -6.15 15.24
CA ALA A 230 -7.94 -5.97 13.81
C ALA A 230 -8.43 -7.27 13.14
N VAL A 231 -7.50 -8.12 12.72
CA VAL A 231 -7.78 -9.27 11.82
C VAL A 231 -8.80 -10.27 12.38
N LEU A 232 -8.80 -10.51 13.69
CA LEU A 232 -9.64 -11.51 14.35
C LEU A 232 -10.74 -10.91 15.23
N CYS A 233 -11.02 -9.63 15.07
CA CYS A 233 -12.04 -8.93 15.88
C CYS A 233 -13.42 -9.59 15.83
N HIS A 234 -13.77 -10.21 14.71
CA HIS A 234 -15.05 -10.90 14.50
C HIS A 234 -15.13 -12.30 15.11
N VAL A 235 -14.00 -12.89 15.50
CA VAL A 235 -13.99 -14.25 16.05
C VAL A 235 -14.54 -14.25 17.47
N ARG A 236 -15.64 -14.99 17.68
CA ARG A 236 -16.26 -15.19 19.00
C ARG A 236 -16.38 -16.70 19.26
N PRO A 237 -16.24 -17.19 20.51
CA PRO A 237 -15.98 -16.45 21.77
C PRO A 237 -14.50 -16.03 21.95
N ARG A 238 -14.22 -15.19 22.95
CA ARG A 238 -12.87 -14.67 23.26
C ARG A 238 -11.76 -15.72 23.34
N PRO A 239 -11.95 -16.92 23.96
CA PRO A 239 -10.91 -17.96 24.01
C PRO A 239 -10.52 -18.46 22.60
N VAL A 240 -11.49 -18.59 21.69
CA VAL A 240 -11.23 -19.01 20.29
C VAL A 240 -10.45 -17.92 19.56
N ARG A 241 -10.78 -16.64 19.77
CA ARG A 241 -10.02 -15.52 19.21
C ARG A 241 -8.58 -15.53 19.69
N TRP A 242 -8.36 -15.77 20.99
CA TRP A 242 -7.02 -15.86 21.55
C TRP A 242 -6.22 -17.01 20.93
N ALA A 243 -6.77 -18.21 20.87
CA ALA A 243 -6.14 -19.35 20.23
C ALA A 243 -5.84 -19.11 18.75
N ALA A 244 -6.80 -18.53 18.01
CA ALA A 244 -6.61 -18.16 16.61
C ALA A 244 -5.49 -17.13 16.45
N SER A 245 -5.36 -16.14 17.34
CA SER A 245 -4.30 -15.15 17.28
C SER A 245 -2.91 -15.76 17.41
N VAL A 246 -2.76 -16.78 18.27
CA VAL A 246 -1.48 -17.51 18.43
C VAL A 246 -1.15 -18.29 17.15
N VAL A 247 -2.13 -18.96 16.55
CA VAL A 247 -1.94 -19.73 15.31
C VAL A 247 -1.55 -18.81 14.15
N VAL A 248 -2.25 -17.68 13.99
CA VAL A 248 -1.95 -16.70 12.93
C VAL A 248 -0.59 -16.04 13.18
N ALA A 249 -0.24 -15.69 14.41
CA ALA A 249 1.07 -15.16 14.74
C ALA A 249 2.20 -16.16 14.42
N ALA A 250 2.01 -17.44 14.76
CA ALA A 250 2.97 -18.49 14.41
C ALA A 250 3.12 -18.66 12.88
N TYR A 251 2.01 -18.55 12.14
CA TYR A 251 2.01 -18.58 10.68
C TYR A 251 2.78 -17.38 10.09
N LEU A 252 2.48 -16.17 10.55
CA LEU A 252 3.17 -14.95 10.10
C LEU A 252 4.67 -15.05 10.37
N LEU A 253 5.05 -15.58 11.52
CA LEU A 253 6.45 -15.84 11.84
C LEU A 253 7.10 -16.80 10.86
N GLY A 254 6.44 -17.90 10.56
CA GLY A 254 6.92 -18.87 9.57
C GLY A 254 7.13 -18.23 8.21
N LEU A 255 6.17 -17.40 7.78
CA LEU A 255 6.23 -16.64 6.55
C LEU A 255 7.43 -15.67 6.53
N MET A 256 7.61 -14.88 7.60
CA MET A 256 8.72 -13.96 7.73
C MET A 256 10.09 -14.66 7.70
N ARG A 257 10.21 -15.82 8.35
CA ARG A 257 11.43 -16.65 8.30
C ARG A 257 11.71 -17.20 6.91
N GLN A 258 10.69 -17.66 6.21
CA GLN A 258 10.81 -18.18 4.85
C GLN A 258 11.32 -17.10 3.88
N HIS A 259 10.73 -15.92 3.92
CA HIS A 259 11.11 -14.80 3.06
C HIS A 259 12.53 -14.29 3.36
N ARG A 260 12.90 -14.25 4.63
CA ARG A 260 14.26 -13.90 5.03
C ARG A 260 15.30 -14.88 4.49
N ALA A 261 15.07 -16.18 4.60
CA ALA A 261 15.97 -17.18 4.08
C ALA A 261 16.15 -17.08 2.56
N ALA A 262 15.11 -16.66 1.83
CA ALA A 262 15.18 -16.41 0.39
C ALA A 262 16.05 -15.18 0.05
N GLY A 263 16.02 -14.13 0.89
CA GLY A 263 16.88 -12.95 0.75
C GLY A 263 18.36 -13.24 0.99
N ASP A 264 18.68 -14.08 1.96
CA ASP A 264 20.06 -14.48 2.31
C ASP A 264 20.72 -15.33 1.20
N ALA A 265 19.96 -16.05 0.37
CA ALA A 265 20.46 -16.87 -0.72
C ALA A 265 20.85 -16.07 -1.98
N GLY A 266 20.51 -14.79 -2.04
CA GLY A 266 20.85 -13.90 -3.15
C GLY A 266 22.22 -13.24 -2.97
N SER A 267 23.08 -13.29 -4.01
CA SER A 267 24.40 -12.67 -4.01
C SER A 267 24.36 -11.19 -3.59
N PRO A 268 25.29 -10.70 -2.76
CA PRO A 268 25.33 -9.32 -2.31
C PRO A 268 25.88 -8.36 -3.39
N ALA A 269 25.46 -8.54 -4.65
CA ALA A 269 25.69 -7.49 -5.63
C ALA A 269 25.08 -6.19 -5.09
N ARG A 270 25.87 -5.12 -5.05
CA ARG A 270 25.51 -3.79 -4.54
C ARG A 270 24.13 -3.34 -5.07
N ARG A 271 23.08 -3.71 -4.37
CA ARG A 271 21.76 -3.17 -4.66
C ARG A 271 21.69 -1.77 -4.06
N PRO A 272 21.08 -0.80 -4.74
CA PRO A 272 20.93 0.53 -4.19
C PRO A 272 20.15 0.46 -2.86
N ARG A 273 20.63 1.23 -1.87
CA ARG A 273 20.00 1.25 -0.54
C ARG A 273 18.75 2.10 -0.59
N LEU A 274 17.70 1.67 0.09
CA LEU A 274 16.55 2.50 0.39
C LEU A 274 16.80 3.25 1.71
N SER A 275 16.46 4.53 1.72
CA SER A 275 16.47 5.39 2.92
C SER A 275 15.05 5.70 3.35
N PRO A 276 14.74 5.67 4.66
CA PRO A 276 13.42 6.02 5.15
C PRO A 276 13.21 7.53 5.10
N GLN A 277 11.96 7.92 4.79
CA GLN A 277 11.46 9.29 4.93
C GLN A 277 10.17 9.26 5.71
N LEU A 278 10.07 10.08 6.75
CA LEU A 278 8.87 10.24 7.57
C LEU A 278 8.10 11.47 7.10
N GLU A 279 6.83 11.29 6.86
CA GLU A 279 5.89 12.37 6.58
C GLU A 279 4.99 12.55 7.81
N ASP A 280 5.07 13.72 8.44
CA ASP A 280 4.17 14.08 9.54
C ASP A 280 2.77 14.38 8.97
N ILE A 281 1.81 13.55 9.35
CA ILE A 281 0.41 13.67 8.93
C ILE A 281 -0.52 13.98 10.11
N SER A 282 0.01 14.46 11.23
CA SER A 282 -0.78 14.73 12.44
C SER A 282 -1.98 15.64 12.16
N ALA A 283 -1.80 16.64 11.32
CA ALA A 283 -2.88 17.54 10.91
C ALA A 283 -3.91 16.88 9.97
N GLN A 284 -3.54 15.82 9.27
CA GLN A 284 -4.37 15.10 8.31
C GLN A 284 -4.89 13.75 8.85
N GLU A 285 -4.52 13.33 10.07
CA GLU A 285 -4.93 12.05 10.64
C GLU A 285 -6.44 11.84 10.62
N GLY A 286 -7.20 12.86 11.05
CA GLY A 286 -8.65 12.80 11.03
C GLY A 286 -9.23 12.58 9.65
N ARG A 287 -8.73 13.32 8.64
CA ARG A 287 -9.16 13.16 7.23
C ARG A 287 -8.78 11.79 6.66
N LYS A 288 -7.59 11.27 6.99
CA LYS A 288 -7.17 9.91 6.62
C LYS A 288 -8.16 8.87 7.14
N LEU A 289 -8.46 8.91 8.44
CA LEU A 289 -9.35 7.96 9.09
C LEU A 289 -10.78 8.02 8.53
N ASP A 290 -11.29 9.22 8.28
CA ASP A 290 -12.61 9.40 7.67
C ASP A 290 -12.64 8.83 6.24
N ALA A 291 -11.57 9.01 5.46
CA ALA A 291 -11.43 8.43 4.13
C ALA A 291 -11.33 6.89 4.18
N MET A 292 -10.58 6.33 5.13
CA MET A 292 -10.50 4.89 5.34
C MET A 292 -11.87 4.29 5.68
N MET A 293 -12.70 5.01 6.44
CA MET A 293 -14.06 4.58 6.78
C MET A 293 -15.02 4.62 5.60
N CYS A 294 -14.71 5.32 4.51
CA CYS A 294 -15.49 5.24 3.26
C CYS A 294 -15.44 3.83 2.64
N TYR A 295 -14.42 3.04 2.94
CA TYR A 295 -14.31 1.62 2.54
C TYR A 295 -14.90 0.71 3.61
N GLU A 296 -16.17 0.88 3.91
CA GLU A 296 -16.85 0.22 5.04
C GLU A 296 -16.66 -1.30 5.02
N SER A 297 -16.73 -1.92 3.84
CA SER A 297 -16.59 -3.36 3.65
C SER A 297 -15.21 -3.87 4.06
N GLN A 298 -14.15 -3.10 3.76
CA GLN A 298 -12.76 -3.47 4.06
C GLN A 298 -12.35 -3.00 5.46
N PHE A 299 -12.74 -1.79 5.84
CA PHE A 299 -12.42 -1.23 7.15
C PHE A 299 -12.91 -2.13 8.29
N ARG A 300 -14.16 -2.60 8.21
CA ARG A 300 -14.73 -3.54 9.21
C ARG A 300 -14.05 -4.91 9.23
N THR A 301 -13.42 -5.30 8.14
CA THR A 301 -12.69 -6.57 8.05
C THR A 301 -11.28 -6.46 8.66
N LEU A 302 -10.65 -5.29 8.51
CA LEU A 302 -9.25 -5.05 8.88
C LEU A 302 -9.10 -4.36 10.25
N PHE A 303 -10.13 -3.62 10.70
CA PHE A 303 -10.11 -2.88 11.96
C PHE A 303 -11.40 -3.11 12.74
N HIS A 304 -11.31 -3.09 14.07
CA HIS A 304 -12.50 -3.26 14.92
C HIS A 304 -13.34 -1.97 14.95
N GLY A 305 -12.70 -0.81 14.83
CA GLY A 305 -13.34 0.49 14.84
C GLY A 305 -12.32 1.62 14.65
N ARG A 306 -12.83 2.86 14.60
CA ARG A 306 -12.01 4.06 14.41
C ARG A 306 -10.94 4.18 15.50
N SER A 307 -11.32 4.06 16.77
CA SER A 307 -10.41 4.21 17.92
C SER A 307 -9.29 3.19 17.93
N ASP A 308 -9.57 1.94 17.53
CA ASP A 308 -8.54 0.90 17.43
C ASP A 308 -7.57 1.21 16.28
N CYS A 309 -8.08 1.74 15.18
CA CYS A 309 -7.27 2.18 14.05
C CYS A 309 -6.36 3.36 14.45
N GLU A 310 -6.90 4.37 15.15
CA GLU A 310 -6.14 5.51 15.71
C GLU A 310 -5.04 5.03 16.66
N GLU A 311 -5.35 4.09 17.54
CA GLU A 311 -4.36 3.52 18.47
C GLU A 311 -3.25 2.79 17.72
N LEU A 312 -3.58 2.01 16.69
CA LEU A 312 -2.58 1.32 15.86
C LEU A 312 -1.65 2.31 15.15
N HIS A 313 -2.18 3.36 14.53
CA HIS A 313 -1.39 4.40 13.90
C HIS A 313 -0.47 5.13 14.89
N ARG A 314 -1.01 5.50 16.04
CA ARG A 314 -0.24 6.16 17.11
C ARG A 314 0.89 5.27 17.64
N ASN A 315 0.59 3.99 17.92
CA ASN A 315 1.59 3.03 18.38
C ASN A 315 2.67 2.80 17.33
N TYR A 316 2.28 2.71 16.06
CA TYR A 316 3.22 2.60 14.96
C TYR A 316 4.11 3.83 14.84
N SER A 317 3.55 5.02 14.88
CA SER A 317 4.30 6.29 14.81
C SER A 317 5.32 6.42 15.95
N ARG A 318 4.96 6.03 17.18
CA ARG A 318 5.91 6.00 18.32
C ARG A 318 7.08 5.04 18.12
N MET A 319 6.89 3.96 17.36
CA MET A 319 8.01 3.06 16.98
C MET A 319 8.92 3.68 15.92
N LEU A 320 8.44 4.64 15.15
CA LEU A 320 9.20 5.31 14.09
C LEU A 320 9.95 6.52 14.60
N ASN A 321 9.40 7.23 15.58
CA ASN A 321 9.96 8.45 16.15
C ASN A 321 9.42 8.66 17.57
N ASP A 322 10.26 9.15 18.47
CA ASP A 322 9.92 9.41 19.88
C ASP A 322 9.00 10.64 20.07
N HIS A 323 8.62 11.33 19.00
CA HIS A 323 7.70 12.46 19.05
C HIS A 323 6.24 12.00 19.08
N ASP A 324 5.40 12.78 19.75
CA ASP A 324 3.93 12.53 19.80
C ASP A 324 3.25 13.09 18.52
N ALA A 325 3.70 12.59 17.37
CA ALA A 325 3.16 12.93 16.06
C ALA A 325 2.78 11.65 15.32
N ILE A 326 1.94 11.77 14.30
CA ILE A 326 1.50 10.65 13.47
C ILE A 326 2.24 10.69 12.14
N PHE A 327 2.89 9.57 11.80
CA PHE A 327 3.74 9.48 10.63
C PHE A 327 3.27 8.43 9.63
N GLU A 328 3.45 8.74 8.35
CA GLU A 328 3.54 7.77 7.26
C GLU A 328 4.99 7.66 6.84
N ARG A 329 5.51 6.44 6.68
CA ARG A 329 6.90 6.20 6.29
C ARG A 329 6.98 5.71 4.86
N PHE A 330 7.91 6.32 4.15
CA PHE A 330 8.25 6.01 2.76
C PHE A 330 9.71 5.60 2.65
N TRP A 331 10.05 4.86 1.60
CA TRP A 331 11.39 4.43 1.30
C TRP A 331 11.77 4.91 -0.09
N THR A 332 12.93 5.52 -0.23
CA THR A 332 13.45 6.01 -1.52
C THR A 332 14.88 5.56 -1.71
N LEU A 333 15.36 5.51 -2.97
CA LEU A 333 16.72 5.11 -3.28
C LEU A 333 17.72 6.13 -2.69
N SER A 334 18.69 5.64 -1.92
CA SER A 334 19.77 6.46 -1.38
C SER A 334 20.73 6.91 -2.49
N GLY A 335 20.98 8.19 -2.59
CA GLY A 335 21.94 8.76 -3.55
C GLY A 335 21.31 9.52 -4.72
N GLU A 336 20.02 9.54 -4.88
CA GLU A 336 19.32 10.45 -5.78
C GLU A 336 19.17 11.81 -5.10
N THR A 337 20.20 12.66 -5.23
CA THR A 337 20.11 14.10 -4.89
C THR A 337 19.18 14.76 -5.90
N TYR A 338 17.91 14.89 -5.54
CA TYR A 338 16.98 15.72 -6.29
C TYR A 338 17.37 17.18 -6.14
N ARG A 339 17.80 17.79 -7.23
CA ARG A 339 17.82 19.25 -7.34
C ARG A 339 16.37 19.71 -7.45
N CYS A 340 15.77 20.08 -6.32
CA CYS A 340 14.56 20.87 -6.32
C CYS A 340 14.84 22.19 -7.01
N ALA A 341 14.23 22.42 -8.15
CA ALA A 341 14.13 23.76 -8.70
C ALA A 341 13.18 24.56 -7.77
N GLY A 342 13.76 25.47 -6.96
CA GLY A 342 13.12 26.63 -6.36
C GLY A 342 12.14 26.37 -5.22
N GLY A 343 12.67 26.33 -3.98
CA GLY A 343 11.90 26.54 -2.75
C GLY A 343 12.82 26.35 -1.53
N PRO A 344 12.74 27.20 -0.49
CA PRO A 344 13.65 27.08 0.64
C PRO A 344 13.34 25.85 1.47
N SER A 345 14.23 24.86 1.41
CA SER A 345 14.21 23.68 2.28
C SER A 345 14.51 24.09 3.72
N ARG A 346 13.56 23.94 4.61
CA ARG A 346 13.82 23.80 6.04
C ARG A 346 13.71 22.33 6.41
N HIS A 347 14.79 21.59 6.25
CA HIS A 347 14.96 20.32 6.92
C HIS A 347 16.00 20.46 8.00
N PRO A 348 15.74 20.10 9.25
CA PRO A 348 16.78 19.92 10.23
C PRO A 348 17.61 18.69 9.85
N GLU A 349 18.92 18.88 9.73
CA GLU A 349 19.87 17.78 9.65
C GLU A 349 19.72 16.92 10.91
N VAL A 350 19.34 15.67 10.74
CA VAL A 350 19.43 14.68 11.81
C VAL A 350 20.89 14.22 11.84
N GLU A 351 21.66 14.77 12.75
CA GLU A 351 22.99 14.24 13.08
C GLU A 351 22.81 12.79 13.56
N ALA A 352 23.55 11.90 12.90
CA ALA A 352 23.68 10.52 13.32
C ALA A 352 24.38 10.49 14.69
N VAL A 353 23.65 10.19 15.74
CA VAL A 353 24.24 9.81 17.02
C VAL A 353 24.58 8.32 16.93
N VAL A 354 25.87 8.05 17.14
CA VAL A 354 26.57 6.75 17.18
C VAL A 354 25.94 5.75 18.13
#